data_236a86d599a154779d449918f2daf475
#
_entry.id   236a86d599a154779d449918f2daf475
#
_cell.length_a   1.000
_cell.length_b   1.000
_cell.length_c   1.000
_cell.angle_alpha   90.00
_cell.angle_beta   90.00
_cell.angle_gamma   90.00
#
_symmetry.space_group_name_H-M   'P 1'
#
loop_
_entity.id
_entity.type
_entity.pdbx_description
1 polymer ?
#
loop_
_entity_poly.entity_id
_entity_poly.type
_entity_poly.pdbx_seq_one_letter_code
_entity_poly.pdbx_strand_id
1 'polypeptide(L)'
;SEMCIRDSQLGAHIGTALAEFRNTAGTPTVLLDCITLWVSNILFSLPDPEDLSAFEGAVRLETEALLDVIRSSGCQWVVVSGETGLGGIEPTRLGRNYCDGLGLANQLIAAQAREAFLVVAGRLLKLEE
;
A
#
# COMPACT_ATOMS: atom_id res chain seq x y z
N SER A 1 -5.92 -2.03 -20.78
CA SER A 1 -6.50 -0.88 -20.11
C SER A 1 -5.90 -0.71 -18.71
N GLU A 2 -5.77 0.51 -18.26
CA GLU A 2 -5.15 0.86 -16.99
C GLU A 2 -6.14 1.61 -16.11
N MET A 3 -6.09 1.34 -14.82
CA MET A 3 -6.85 2.08 -13.82
C MET A 3 -5.88 2.60 -12.76
N CYS A 4 -5.94 3.91 -12.48
CA CYS A 4 -5.17 4.54 -11.43
C CYS A 4 -6.08 4.85 -10.24
N ILE A 5 -5.75 4.31 -9.08
CA ILE A 5 -6.48 4.55 -7.84
C ILE A 5 -5.62 5.45 -6.96
N ARG A 6 -6.12 6.65 -6.69
CA ARG A 6 -5.46 7.64 -5.83
C ARG A 6 -6.34 8.00 -4.66
N ASP A 7 -6.95 7.01 -4.06
CA ASP A 7 -7.90 7.29 -3.01
C ASP A 7 -7.32 6.98 -1.64
N SER A 8 -7.61 7.88 -0.73
CA SER A 8 -7.33 7.72 0.69
C SER A 8 -8.23 6.71 1.38
N GLN A 9 -9.33 6.31 0.75
CA GLN A 9 -10.32 5.37 1.31
C GLN A 9 -10.31 4.05 0.54
N LEU A 10 -9.15 3.50 0.36
CA LEU A 10 -8.89 2.36 -0.50
C LEU A 10 -9.82 1.15 -0.24
N GLY A 11 -10.05 0.83 1.03
CA GLY A 11 -10.77 -0.38 1.39
C GLY A 11 -12.23 -0.41 0.92
N ALA A 12 -12.90 0.76 0.87
CA ALA A 12 -14.31 0.84 0.51
C ALA A 12 -14.54 0.93 -1.01
N HIS A 13 -13.57 1.46 -1.74
CA HIS A 13 -13.76 1.81 -3.16
C HIS A 13 -13.13 0.86 -4.16
N ILE A 14 -12.15 0.05 -3.73
CA ILE A 14 -11.48 -0.89 -4.65
C ILE A 14 -12.48 -1.89 -5.26
N GLY A 15 -13.35 -2.45 -4.45
CA GLY A 15 -14.33 -3.43 -4.93
C GLY A 15 -15.25 -2.86 -5.99
N THR A 16 -15.75 -1.63 -5.77
CA THR A 16 -16.65 -0.94 -6.71
C THR A 16 -15.90 -0.57 -7.99
N ALA A 17 -14.71 0.02 -7.86
CA ALA A 17 -13.88 0.40 -9.00
C ALA A 17 -13.50 -0.81 -9.85
N LEU A 18 -13.12 -1.93 -9.22
CA LEU A 18 -12.77 -3.16 -9.94
C LEU A 18 -13.99 -3.78 -10.65
N ALA A 19 -15.18 -3.69 -10.05
CA ALA A 19 -16.39 -4.20 -10.67
C ALA A 19 -16.70 -3.48 -11.99
N GLU A 20 -16.54 -2.15 -12.01
CA GLU A 20 -16.69 -1.36 -13.24
C GLU A 20 -15.64 -1.72 -14.29
N PHE A 21 -14.42 -2.01 -13.83
CA PHE A 21 -13.30 -2.28 -14.72
C PHE A 21 -13.34 -3.69 -15.34
N ARG A 22 -13.99 -4.65 -14.71
CA ARG A 22 -14.11 -6.04 -15.21
C ARG A 22 -14.88 -6.17 -16.52
N ASN A 23 -15.60 -5.13 -16.91
CA ASN A 23 -16.36 -5.12 -18.16
C ASN A 23 -15.53 -4.71 -19.37
N THR A 24 -14.24 -4.40 -19.20
CA THR A 24 -13.35 -4.05 -20.31
C THR A 24 -12.69 -5.31 -20.90
N ALA A 25 -12.43 -5.27 -22.22
CA ALA A 25 -11.77 -6.39 -22.90
C ALA A 25 -10.30 -6.49 -22.50
N GLY A 26 -9.82 -7.72 -22.25
CA GLY A 26 -8.44 -8.01 -21.91
C GLY A 26 -8.18 -8.07 -20.41
N THR A 27 -6.92 -8.30 -20.02
CA THR A 27 -6.49 -8.29 -18.61
C THR A 27 -6.08 -6.88 -18.22
N PRO A 28 -6.85 -6.20 -17.35
CA PRO A 28 -6.51 -4.85 -16.96
C PRO A 28 -5.29 -4.79 -16.05
N THR A 29 -4.56 -3.67 -16.11
CA THR A 29 -3.50 -3.34 -15.15
C THR A 29 -4.03 -2.27 -14.21
N VAL A 30 -3.90 -2.52 -12.91
CA VAL A 30 -4.31 -1.59 -11.85
C VAL A 30 -3.06 -0.93 -11.29
N LEU A 31 -3.03 0.40 -11.34
CA LEU A 31 -1.99 1.19 -10.68
C LEU A 31 -2.53 1.72 -9.36
N LEU A 32 -1.94 1.27 -8.26
CA LEU A 32 -2.27 1.72 -6.93
C LEU A 32 -1.22 2.73 -6.45
N ASP A 33 -1.57 3.99 -6.42
CA ASP A 33 -0.69 5.10 -6.05
C ASP A 33 -1.42 5.98 -5.03
N CYS A 34 -1.04 5.97 -3.77
CA CYS A 34 0.10 5.26 -3.19
C CYS A 34 -0.25 4.70 -1.80
N ILE A 35 0.50 3.72 -1.38
CA ILE A 35 0.36 3.09 -0.05
C ILE A 35 0.67 4.09 1.07
N THR A 36 1.60 5.01 0.85
CA THR A 36 2.01 6.04 1.81
C THR A 36 0.81 6.83 2.35
N LEU A 37 -0.05 7.34 1.47
CA LEU A 37 -1.22 8.10 1.84
C LEU A 37 -2.26 7.22 2.54
N TRP A 38 -2.45 6.01 2.06
CA TRP A 38 -3.39 5.05 2.64
C TRP A 38 -3.02 4.69 4.08
N VAL A 39 -1.75 4.40 4.35
CA VAL A 39 -1.26 4.11 5.71
C VAL A 39 -1.43 5.33 6.62
N SER A 40 -1.19 6.54 6.11
CA SER A 40 -1.46 7.78 6.84
C SER A 40 -2.93 7.88 7.27
N ASN A 41 -3.85 7.52 6.40
CA ASN A 41 -5.28 7.56 6.72
C ASN A 41 -5.67 6.50 7.75
N ILE A 42 -5.04 5.33 7.72
CA ILE A 42 -5.25 4.32 8.78
C ILE A 42 -4.81 4.90 10.12
N LEU A 43 -3.64 5.54 10.18
CA LEU A 43 -3.13 6.14 11.40
C LEU A 43 -4.11 7.16 11.99
N PHE A 44 -4.59 8.08 11.17
CA PHE A 44 -5.48 9.16 11.62
C PHE A 44 -6.93 8.72 11.84
N SER A 45 -7.29 7.50 11.47
CA SER A 45 -8.59 6.92 11.79
C SER A 45 -8.65 6.30 13.18
N LEU A 46 -7.50 6.11 13.85
CA LEU A 46 -7.44 5.50 15.16
C LEU A 46 -7.91 6.47 16.24
N PRO A 47 -8.55 5.97 17.33
CA PRO A 47 -8.87 6.79 18.49
C PRO A 47 -7.64 7.43 19.12
N ASP A 48 -6.51 6.71 19.16
CA ASP A 48 -5.23 7.20 19.64
C ASP A 48 -4.14 6.89 18.59
N PRO A 49 -3.74 7.88 17.77
CA PRO A 49 -2.70 7.66 16.77
C PRO A 49 -1.32 7.33 17.33
N GLU A 50 -1.07 7.55 18.63
CA GLU A 50 0.19 7.19 19.26
C GLU A 50 0.23 5.76 19.78
N ASP A 51 -0.88 5.02 19.72
CA ASP A 51 -0.94 3.60 20.09
C ASP A 51 -0.38 2.75 18.95
N LEU A 52 0.92 2.44 19.03
CA LEU A 52 1.62 1.68 18.00
C LEU A 52 1.01 0.29 17.78
N SER A 53 0.66 -0.41 18.86
CA SER A 53 0.08 -1.75 18.74
C SER A 53 -1.24 -1.74 17.99
N ALA A 54 -2.11 -0.79 18.28
CA ALA A 54 -3.38 -0.62 17.57
C ALA A 54 -3.14 -0.26 16.11
N PHE A 55 -2.17 0.62 15.84
CA PHE A 55 -1.84 1.01 14.48
C PHE A 55 -1.28 -0.16 13.67
N GLU A 56 -0.30 -0.89 14.18
CA GLU A 56 0.25 -2.06 13.48
C GLU A 56 -0.81 -3.13 13.22
N GLY A 57 -1.70 -3.36 14.19
CA GLY A 57 -2.82 -4.29 14.01
C GLY A 57 -3.76 -3.85 12.88
N ALA A 58 -4.09 -2.57 12.82
CA ALA A 58 -4.93 -2.01 11.77
C ALA A 58 -4.25 -2.08 10.41
N VAL A 59 -2.96 -1.73 10.31
CA VAL A 59 -2.19 -1.82 9.08
C VAL A 59 -2.14 -3.26 8.58
N ARG A 60 -1.89 -4.21 9.45
CA ARG A 60 -1.85 -5.63 9.10
C ARG A 60 -3.19 -6.09 8.56
N LEU A 61 -4.27 -5.79 9.27
CA LEU A 61 -5.62 -6.19 8.87
C LEU A 61 -6.01 -5.61 7.51
N GLU A 62 -5.80 -4.31 7.33
CA GLU A 62 -6.14 -3.62 6.08
C GLU A 62 -5.26 -4.07 4.92
N THR A 63 -3.98 -4.31 5.16
CA THR A 63 -3.05 -4.79 4.13
C THR A 63 -3.39 -6.21 3.68
N GLU A 64 -3.73 -7.10 4.62
CA GLU A 64 -4.18 -8.45 4.27
C GLU A 64 -5.47 -8.42 3.44
N ALA A 65 -6.41 -7.54 3.78
CA ALA A 65 -7.63 -7.35 3.00
C ALA A 65 -7.34 -6.86 1.59
N LEU A 66 -6.40 -5.92 1.43
CA LEU A 66 -5.95 -5.44 0.13
C LEU A 66 -5.31 -6.58 -0.68
N LEU A 67 -4.44 -7.38 -0.07
CA LEU A 67 -3.79 -8.50 -0.74
C LEU A 67 -4.80 -9.55 -1.20
N ASP A 68 -5.86 -9.79 -0.43
CA ASP A 68 -6.93 -10.69 -0.84
C ASP A 68 -7.65 -10.16 -2.08
N VAL A 69 -7.93 -8.87 -2.13
CA VAL A 69 -8.53 -8.23 -3.32
C VAL A 69 -7.61 -8.36 -4.53
N ILE A 70 -6.31 -8.11 -4.36
CA ILE A 70 -5.32 -8.24 -5.44
C ILE A 70 -5.31 -9.67 -5.98
N ARG A 71 -5.23 -10.66 -5.10
CA ARG A 71 -5.17 -12.09 -5.49
C ARG A 71 -6.43 -12.53 -6.23
N SER A 72 -7.60 -12.05 -5.81
CA SER A 72 -8.88 -12.47 -6.39
C SER A 72 -9.29 -11.67 -7.63
N SER A 73 -8.60 -10.57 -7.94
CA SER A 73 -9.01 -9.66 -9.01
C SER A 73 -8.80 -10.19 -10.42
N GLY A 74 -7.83 -11.07 -10.63
CA GLY A 74 -7.41 -11.52 -11.95
C GLY A 74 -6.70 -10.44 -12.77
N CYS A 75 -6.35 -9.31 -12.16
CA CYS A 75 -5.67 -8.19 -12.81
C CYS A 75 -4.17 -8.23 -12.55
N GLN A 76 -3.41 -7.51 -13.39
CA GLN A 76 -2.04 -7.14 -13.05
C GLN A 76 -2.05 -5.91 -12.15
N TRP A 77 -1.15 -5.85 -11.19
CA TRP A 77 -1.07 -4.74 -10.25
C TRP A 77 0.32 -4.14 -10.23
N VAL A 78 0.35 -2.82 -10.21
CA VAL A 78 1.55 -2.04 -9.91
C VAL A 78 1.21 -1.22 -8.67
N VAL A 79 1.94 -1.46 -7.58
CA VAL A 79 1.71 -0.79 -6.31
C VAL A 79 2.88 0.14 -6.03
N VAL A 80 2.58 1.41 -5.78
CA VAL A 80 3.57 2.44 -5.49
C VAL A 80 3.51 2.77 -4.00
N SER A 81 4.69 2.82 -3.37
CA SER A 81 4.82 3.18 -1.96
C SER A 81 6.07 4.02 -1.74
N GLY A 82 6.08 4.74 -0.63
CA GLY A 82 7.28 5.43 -0.17
C GLY A 82 8.16 4.52 0.66
N GLU A 83 9.47 4.76 0.64
CA GLU A 83 10.43 4.12 1.52
C GLU A 83 10.95 5.15 2.53
N THR A 84 10.73 4.89 3.81
CA THR A 84 11.11 5.81 4.89
C THR A 84 12.30 5.31 5.71
N GLY A 85 12.69 4.04 5.55
CA GLY A 85 13.77 3.44 6.32
C GLY A 85 15.15 4.00 6.04
N LEU A 86 15.34 4.66 4.90
CA LEU A 86 16.62 5.26 4.50
C LEU A 86 16.75 6.72 4.94
N GLY A 87 15.69 7.33 5.48
CA GLY A 87 15.64 8.74 5.81
C GLY A 87 16.07 9.10 7.24
N GLY A 88 16.54 8.13 8.01
CA GLY A 88 16.90 8.35 9.42
C GLY A 88 15.71 8.17 10.36
N ILE A 89 15.86 8.67 11.61
CA ILE A 89 14.86 8.48 12.67
C ILE A 89 14.00 9.75 12.78
N GLU A 90 12.68 9.57 12.68
CA GLU A 90 11.74 10.65 12.87
C GLU A 90 11.76 11.17 14.32
N PRO A 91 11.70 12.50 14.53
CA PRO A 91 11.81 13.09 15.87
C PRO A 91 10.60 12.88 16.76
N THR A 92 9.41 12.64 16.18
CA THR A 92 8.19 12.47 16.96
C THR A 92 7.78 11.00 17.06
N ARG A 93 7.06 10.66 18.16
CA ARG A 93 6.49 9.33 18.33
C ARG A 93 5.51 9.01 17.19
N LEU A 94 4.67 9.97 16.84
CA LEU A 94 3.71 9.81 15.75
C LEU A 94 4.41 9.52 14.42
N GLY A 95 5.47 10.27 14.11
CA GLY A 95 6.28 10.03 12.90
C GLY A 95 6.96 8.67 12.90
N ARG A 96 7.52 8.26 14.04
CA ARG A 96 8.12 6.91 14.16
C ARG A 96 7.10 5.80 13.99
N ASN A 97 5.93 5.95 14.61
CA ASN A 97 4.83 4.98 14.46
C ASN A 97 4.41 4.87 12.99
N TYR A 98 4.25 6.00 12.34
CA TYR A 98 3.91 6.04 10.91
C TYR A 98 4.94 5.28 10.06
N CYS A 99 6.24 5.53 10.28
CA CYS A 99 7.30 4.83 9.56
C CYS A 99 7.28 3.32 9.82
N ASP A 100 7.02 2.91 11.04
CA ASP A 100 6.90 1.49 11.39
C ASP A 100 5.71 0.83 10.68
N GLY A 101 4.56 1.49 10.66
CA GLY A 101 3.37 0.99 9.99
C GLY A 101 3.53 0.93 8.47
N LEU A 102 4.13 1.96 7.88
CA LEU A 102 4.41 1.98 6.44
C LEU A 102 5.41 0.87 6.07
N GLY A 103 6.45 0.69 6.87
CA GLY A 103 7.42 -0.39 6.67
C GLY A 103 6.76 -1.76 6.74
N LEU A 104 5.85 -1.97 7.69
CA LEU A 104 5.08 -3.21 7.80
C LEU A 104 4.23 -3.46 6.55
N ALA A 105 3.48 -2.47 6.09
CA ALA A 105 2.68 -2.58 4.87
C ALA A 105 3.57 -2.92 3.67
N ASN A 106 4.69 -2.23 3.52
CA ASN A 106 5.63 -2.46 2.43
C ASN A 106 6.18 -3.89 2.45
N GLN A 107 6.54 -4.41 3.63
CA GLN A 107 7.03 -5.78 3.77
C GLN A 107 5.97 -6.82 3.39
N LEU A 108 4.74 -6.63 3.85
CA LEU A 108 3.64 -7.55 3.54
C LEU A 108 3.31 -7.57 2.05
N ILE A 109 3.28 -6.40 1.42
CA ILE A 109 2.99 -6.29 -0.01
C ILE A 109 4.15 -6.86 -0.84
N ALA A 110 5.38 -6.50 -0.51
CA ALA A 110 6.56 -6.97 -1.24
C ALA A 110 6.70 -8.50 -1.18
N ALA A 111 6.36 -9.11 -0.04
CA ALA A 111 6.39 -10.56 0.11
C ALA A 111 5.46 -11.30 -0.86
N GLN A 112 4.38 -10.67 -1.30
CA GLN A 112 3.42 -11.22 -2.24
C GLN A 112 3.68 -10.78 -3.68
N ALA A 113 4.54 -9.78 -3.89
CA ALA A 113 4.84 -9.26 -5.21
C ALA A 113 5.75 -10.22 -5.99
N ARG A 114 5.53 -10.30 -7.29
CA ARG A 114 6.42 -11.04 -8.19
C ARG A 114 7.77 -10.36 -8.30
N GLU A 115 7.77 -9.03 -8.36
CA GLU A 115 8.97 -8.22 -8.45
C GLU A 115 8.79 -6.97 -7.58
N ALA A 116 9.87 -6.53 -6.94
CA ALA A 116 9.90 -5.30 -6.17
C ALA A 116 11.10 -4.47 -6.60
N PHE A 117 10.90 -3.15 -6.68
CA PHE A 117 11.92 -2.22 -7.15
C PHE A 117 12.02 -1.02 -6.22
N LEU A 118 13.24 -0.52 -6.05
CA LEU A 118 13.50 0.79 -5.47
C LEU A 118 13.80 1.77 -6.59
N VAL A 119 13.15 2.94 -6.56
CA VAL A 119 13.41 4.00 -7.55
C VAL A 119 14.30 5.04 -6.93
N VAL A 120 15.47 5.23 -7.53
CA VAL A 120 16.45 6.24 -7.11
C VAL A 120 16.91 7.01 -8.35
N ALA A 121 16.82 8.34 -8.30
CA ALA A 121 17.23 9.22 -9.39
C ALA A 121 16.63 8.81 -10.76
N GLY A 122 15.34 8.43 -10.75
CA GLY A 122 14.64 8.00 -11.95
C GLY A 122 15.02 6.61 -12.46
N ARG A 123 15.80 5.86 -11.71
CA ARG A 123 16.27 4.53 -12.12
C ARG A 123 15.70 3.45 -11.22
N LEU A 124 15.39 2.30 -11.80
CA LEU A 124 14.88 1.14 -11.07
C LEU A 124 16.03 0.26 -10.59
N LEU A 125 16.00 -0.05 -9.30
CA LEU A 125 16.87 -1.06 -8.70
C LEU A 125 15.99 -2.23 -8.28
N LYS A 126 16.18 -3.40 -8.89
CA LYS A 126 15.44 -4.60 -8.53
C LYS A 126 15.91 -5.11 -7.18
N LEU A 127 14.97 -5.36 -6.28
CA LEU A 127 15.25 -5.90 -4.95
C LEU A 127 15.16 -7.43 -5.02
N GLU A 128 16.18 -8.09 -4.49
CA GLU A 128 16.22 -9.54 -4.35
C GLU A 128 15.75 -9.96 -2.95
N GLU A 129 15.22 -11.15 -2.85
CA GLU A 129 14.83 -11.74 -1.56
C GLU A 129 16.06 -12.09 -0.71
#